data_7916ab63863aa31c3763c49520791b28
#
_entry.id   7916ab63863aa31c3763c49520791b28
#
_cell.length_a   1.000
_cell.length_b   1.000
_cell.length_c   1.000
_cell.angle_alpha   90.00
_cell.angle_beta   90.00
_cell.angle_gamma   90.00
#
_symmetry.space_group_name_H-M   'P 1'
#
loop_
_entity.id
_entity.type
_entity.pdbx_description
1 polymer ?
#
loop_
_entity_poly.entity_id
_entity_poly.type
_entity_poly.pdbx_seq_one_letter_code
_entity_poly.pdbx_strand_id
1 'polypeptide(L)'
;MNVLRPDMGTGMTVDEVAALTEQADVDAVRAYRSAVGRRTRQVVGAVRAQAWDETLGLPDTARAAATGAFGPNDEWVEGVGHRPWQGHSRGEQLGNTAIRHNGHHIGEAVTIRGLAGFGLGI
;
A
#
# COMPACT_ATOMS: atom_id res chain seq x y z
N MET A 1 -13.29 3.54 -10.75
CA MET A 1 -12.02 2.93 -11.19
C MET A 1 -12.28 1.44 -11.38
N ASN A 2 -12.21 0.96 -12.59
CA ASN A 2 -12.48 -0.45 -12.92
C ASN A 2 -11.12 -1.15 -13.04
N VAL A 3 -10.59 -1.65 -11.92
CA VAL A 3 -9.30 -2.35 -11.90
C VAL A 3 -9.54 -3.85 -11.77
N LEU A 4 -8.85 -4.62 -12.61
CA LEU A 4 -8.94 -6.08 -12.64
C LEU A 4 -8.39 -6.73 -11.37
N ARG A 5 -7.41 -6.07 -10.73
CA ARG A 5 -6.78 -6.52 -9.49
C ARG A 5 -6.86 -5.40 -8.43
N PRO A 6 -7.79 -5.49 -7.47
CA PRO A 6 -7.93 -4.48 -6.41
C PRO A 6 -6.98 -4.71 -5.22
N ASP A 7 -5.89 -5.44 -5.42
CA ASP A 7 -4.87 -5.73 -4.43
C ASP A 7 -3.69 -4.75 -4.47
N MET A 8 -2.63 -5.03 -3.73
CA MET A 8 -1.42 -4.20 -3.66
C MET A 8 -0.51 -4.27 -4.89
N GLY A 9 -0.85 -5.08 -5.91
CA GLY A 9 -0.11 -5.19 -7.17
C GLY A 9 1.19 -5.98 -7.11
N THR A 10 1.54 -6.57 -5.99
CA THR A 10 2.76 -7.38 -5.89
C THR A 10 2.71 -8.57 -6.85
N GLY A 11 3.79 -8.78 -7.60
CA GLY A 11 3.90 -9.89 -8.55
C GLY A 11 3.12 -9.69 -9.84
N MET A 12 2.71 -8.46 -10.17
CA MET A 12 2.15 -8.17 -11.51
C MET A 12 3.19 -8.44 -12.59
N THR A 13 2.76 -9.08 -13.66
CA THR A 13 3.55 -9.25 -14.87
C THR A 13 3.63 -7.93 -15.66
N VAL A 14 4.57 -7.86 -16.62
CA VAL A 14 4.70 -6.70 -17.51
C VAL A 14 3.41 -6.45 -18.29
N ASP A 15 2.74 -7.51 -18.75
CA ASP A 15 1.48 -7.40 -19.51
C ASP A 15 0.33 -6.90 -18.63
N GLU A 16 0.24 -7.33 -17.36
CA GLU A 16 -0.74 -6.82 -16.40
C GLU A 16 -0.51 -5.34 -16.10
N VAL A 17 0.75 -4.91 -15.95
CA VAL A 17 1.10 -3.50 -15.76
C VAL A 17 0.73 -2.67 -16.99
N ALA A 18 1.00 -3.16 -18.20
CA ALA A 18 0.63 -2.49 -19.44
C ALA A 18 -0.90 -2.33 -19.54
N ALA A 19 -1.64 -3.41 -19.31
CA ALA A 19 -3.11 -3.40 -19.33
C ALA A 19 -3.70 -2.44 -18.28
N LEU A 20 -3.12 -2.42 -17.07
CA LEU A 20 -3.53 -1.47 -16.02
C LEU A 20 -3.28 -0.02 -16.46
N THR A 21 -2.13 0.25 -17.09
CA THR A 21 -1.75 1.58 -17.56
C THR A 21 -2.71 2.09 -18.64
N GLU A 22 -3.11 1.23 -19.58
CA GLU A 22 -4.07 1.58 -20.63
C GLU A 22 -5.48 1.86 -20.09
N GLN A 23 -5.86 1.19 -19.01
CA GLN A 23 -7.20 1.30 -18.41
C GLN A 23 -7.28 2.36 -17.30
N ALA A 24 -6.14 2.89 -16.85
CA ALA A 24 -6.08 3.80 -15.72
C ALA A 24 -6.70 5.16 -16.06
N ASP A 25 -7.82 5.46 -15.44
CA ASP A 25 -8.39 6.81 -15.39
C ASP A 25 -7.67 7.61 -14.28
N VAL A 26 -6.84 8.58 -14.69
CA VAL A 26 -6.02 9.40 -13.79
C VAL A 26 -6.88 10.19 -12.81
N ASP A 27 -8.03 10.68 -13.20
CA ASP A 27 -8.91 11.43 -12.30
C ASP A 27 -9.58 10.51 -11.28
N ALA A 28 -9.95 9.28 -11.68
CA ALA A 28 -10.40 8.26 -10.75
C ALA A 28 -9.30 7.85 -9.75
N VAL A 29 -8.05 7.76 -10.19
CA VAL A 29 -6.89 7.49 -9.29
C VAL A 29 -6.71 8.63 -8.29
N ARG A 30 -6.80 9.88 -8.72
CA ARG A 30 -6.74 11.07 -7.84
C ARG A 30 -7.87 11.08 -6.81
N ALA A 31 -9.10 10.80 -7.25
CA ALA A 31 -10.26 10.73 -6.38
C ALA A 31 -10.11 9.60 -5.34
N TYR A 32 -9.66 8.43 -5.76
CA TYR A 32 -9.34 7.30 -4.88
C TYR A 32 -8.29 7.67 -3.83
N ARG A 33 -7.15 8.22 -4.25
CA ARG A 33 -6.10 8.68 -3.33
C ARG A 33 -6.64 9.66 -2.30
N SER A 34 -7.46 10.62 -2.73
CA SER A 34 -8.09 11.59 -1.83
C SER A 34 -9.04 10.93 -0.83
N ALA A 35 -9.82 9.94 -1.26
CA ALA A 35 -10.72 9.18 -0.39
C ALA A 35 -9.92 8.35 0.64
N VAL A 36 -8.87 7.68 0.21
CA VAL A 36 -7.95 6.94 1.11
C VAL A 36 -7.34 7.87 2.14
N GLY A 37 -6.82 9.04 1.72
CA GLY A 37 -6.23 10.00 2.64
C GLY A 37 -7.23 10.53 3.69
N ARG A 38 -8.49 10.78 3.30
CA ARG A 38 -9.55 11.14 4.26
C ARG A 38 -9.83 10.01 5.24
N ARG A 39 -9.96 8.78 4.72
CA ARG A 39 -10.25 7.61 5.55
C ARG A 39 -9.11 7.32 6.53
N THR A 40 -7.87 7.40 6.09
CA THR A 40 -6.68 7.23 6.95
C THR A 40 -6.69 8.23 8.10
N ARG A 41 -6.94 9.53 7.83
CA ARG A 41 -7.02 10.54 8.90
C ARG A 41 -8.14 10.24 9.90
N GLN A 42 -9.30 9.78 9.45
CA GLN A 42 -10.40 9.38 10.33
C GLN A 42 -10.01 8.21 11.23
N VAL A 43 -9.40 7.17 10.65
CA VAL A 43 -8.99 5.98 11.40
C VAL A 43 -7.91 6.33 12.41
N VAL A 44 -6.87 7.05 11.98
CA VAL A 44 -5.78 7.49 12.86
C VAL A 44 -6.28 8.35 14.00
N GLY A 45 -7.17 9.31 13.71
CA GLY A 45 -7.76 10.19 14.75
C GLY A 45 -8.66 9.46 15.74
N ALA A 46 -9.17 8.28 15.40
CA ALA A 46 -9.99 7.46 16.29
C ALA A 46 -9.19 6.45 17.14
N VAL A 47 -7.89 6.29 16.86
CA VAL A 47 -7.04 5.37 17.62
C VAL A 47 -6.70 5.98 18.99
N ARG A 48 -6.99 5.24 20.07
CA ARG A 48 -6.61 5.65 21.43
C ARG A 48 -5.08 5.64 21.58
N ALA A 49 -4.54 6.56 22.35
CA ALA A 49 -3.10 6.72 22.53
C ALA A 49 -2.39 5.40 22.91
N GLN A 50 -2.97 4.65 23.84
CA GLN A 50 -2.39 3.38 24.31
C GLN A 50 -2.37 2.28 23.23
N ALA A 51 -3.27 2.36 22.25
CA ALA A 51 -3.36 1.37 21.20
C ALA A 51 -2.21 1.45 20.17
N TRP A 52 -1.46 2.55 20.16
CA TRP A 52 -0.30 2.70 19.27
C TRP A 52 0.85 1.76 19.64
N ASP A 53 0.99 1.43 20.93
CA ASP A 53 2.04 0.55 21.43
C ASP A 53 1.62 -0.94 21.41
N GLU A 54 0.36 -1.24 21.09
CA GLU A 54 -0.10 -2.62 20.99
C GLU A 54 0.62 -3.34 19.85
N THR A 55 1.20 -4.51 20.17
CA THR A 55 1.96 -5.31 19.23
C THR A 55 1.03 -6.08 18.29
N LEU A 56 1.37 -6.08 17.01
CA LEU A 56 0.68 -6.85 15.98
C LEU A 56 1.04 -8.33 16.08
N GLY A 57 0.03 -9.17 15.97
CA GLY A 57 0.14 -10.61 15.97
C GLY A 57 -0.49 -11.28 14.76
N LEU A 58 -0.45 -12.61 14.73
CA LEU A 58 -1.05 -13.42 13.66
C LEU A 58 -2.52 -13.09 13.38
N PRO A 59 -3.39 -12.86 14.40
CA PRO A 59 -4.79 -12.49 14.11
C PRO A 59 -4.94 -11.17 13.35
N ASP A 60 -4.02 -10.22 13.55
CA ASP A 60 -4.08 -8.92 12.87
C ASP A 60 -3.71 -9.07 11.39
N THR A 61 -2.67 -9.84 11.09
CA THR A 61 -2.25 -10.14 9.72
C THR A 61 -3.28 -10.99 8.98
N ALA A 62 -3.88 -11.98 9.66
CA ALA A 62 -4.97 -12.78 9.09
C ALA A 62 -6.19 -11.93 8.73
N ARG A 63 -6.57 -10.95 9.56
CA ARG A 63 -7.63 -10.00 9.23
C ARG A 63 -7.30 -9.15 8.01
N ALA A 64 -6.07 -8.69 7.88
CA ALA A 64 -5.63 -7.95 6.71
C ALA A 64 -5.67 -8.81 5.45
N ALA A 65 -5.19 -10.05 5.52
CA ALA A 65 -5.25 -11.01 4.42
C ALA A 65 -6.69 -11.30 3.96
N ALA A 66 -7.62 -11.46 4.90
CA ALA A 66 -9.03 -11.71 4.62
C ALA A 66 -9.73 -10.57 3.84
N THR A 67 -9.15 -9.38 3.78
CA THR A 67 -9.65 -8.29 2.93
C THR A 67 -9.30 -8.45 1.44
N GLY A 68 -8.47 -9.43 1.07
CA GLY A 68 -7.93 -9.61 -0.27
C GLY A 68 -6.83 -8.62 -0.64
N ALA A 69 -6.35 -7.81 0.30
CA ALA A 69 -5.36 -6.76 0.04
C ALA A 69 -4.03 -7.30 -0.51
N PHE A 70 -3.65 -8.52 -0.15
CA PHE A 70 -2.39 -9.14 -0.60
C PHE A 70 -2.50 -9.83 -1.96
N GLY A 71 -3.70 -9.92 -2.55
CA GLY A 71 -3.94 -10.60 -3.82
C GLY A 71 -3.77 -12.12 -3.72
N PRO A 72 -3.54 -12.79 -4.87
CA PRO A 72 -3.44 -14.24 -4.93
C PRO A 72 -2.07 -14.79 -4.49
N ASN A 73 -1.16 -13.97 -4.00
CA ASN A 73 0.16 -14.41 -3.56
C ASN A 73 0.09 -15.06 -2.18
N ASP A 74 -0.12 -16.37 -2.16
CA ASP A 74 -0.16 -17.19 -0.95
C ASP A 74 1.12 -17.09 -0.12
N GLU A 75 2.28 -16.83 -0.76
CA GLU A 75 3.55 -16.59 -0.07
C GLU A 75 3.47 -15.41 0.92
N TRP A 76 2.67 -14.40 0.61
CA TRP A 76 2.42 -13.28 1.51
C TRP A 76 1.43 -13.64 2.62
N VAL A 77 0.52 -14.58 2.36
CA VAL A 77 -0.49 -15.04 3.31
C VAL A 77 0.07 -16.08 4.27
N GLU A 78 0.89 -17.03 3.78
CA GLU A 78 1.34 -18.19 4.57
C GLU A 78 2.79 -18.08 5.10
N GLY A 79 3.62 -17.18 4.58
CA GLY A 79 5.03 -17.24 4.87
C GLY A 79 5.70 -15.93 5.24
N VAL A 80 6.45 -15.41 4.30
CA VAL A 80 7.41 -14.33 4.52
C VAL A 80 6.72 -12.98 4.74
N GLY A 81 5.57 -12.76 4.13
CA GLY A 81 4.86 -11.47 4.19
C GLY A 81 4.23 -11.15 5.55
N HIS A 82 3.94 -12.16 6.35
CA HIS A 82 3.41 -11.96 7.71
C HIS A 82 4.49 -11.65 8.73
N ARG A 83 5.70 -12.19 8.54
CA ARG A 83 6.81 -12.06 9.49
C ARG A 83 7.25 -10.61 9.71
N PRO A 84 7.34 -9.74 8.68
CA PRO A 84 7.76 -8.36 8.89
C PRO A 84 6.82 -7.52 9.78
N TRP A 85 5.57 -7.96 9.94
CA TRP A 85 4.58 -7.21 10.72
C TRP A 85 4.47 -7.69 12.16
N GLN A 86 4.84 -8.95 12.40
CA GLN A 86 4.79 -9.53 13.74
C GLN A 86 5.84 -8.89 14.64
N GLY A 87 5.44 -8.55 15.84
CA GLY A 87 6.31 -7.92 16.81
C GLY A 87 6.43 -6.40 16.66
N HIS A 88 5.96 -5.82 15.55
CA HIS A 88 5.87 -4.36 15.44
C HIS A 88 4.68 -3.84 16.24
N SER A 89 4.81 -2.66 16.82
CA SER A 89 3.66 -1.93 17.32
C SER A 89 2.79 -1.43 16.16
N ARG A 90 1.54 -1.12 16.44
CA ARG A 90 0.64 -0.51 15.44
C ARG A 90 1.20 0.81 14.91
N GLY A 91 1.83 1.61 15.77
CA GLY A 91 2.47 2.87 15.39
C GLY A 91 3.63 2.66 14.45
N GLU A 92 4.52 1.71 14.74
CA GLU A 92 5.64 1.37 13.86
C GLU A 92 5.16 0.87 12.50
N GLN A 93 4.17 -0.02 12.48
CA GLN A 93 3.64 -0.56 11.24
C GLN A 93 2.99 0.52 10.38
N LEU A 94 2.19 1.41 10.98
CA LEU A 94 1.61 2.53 10.26
C LEU A 94 2.69 3.48 9.71
N GLY A 95 3.68 3.82 10.52
CA GLY A 95 4.82 4.65 10.11
C GLY A 95 5.62 4.05 8.97
N ASN A 96 5.87 2.75 9.04
CA ASN A 96 6.54 2.01 7.97
C ASN A 96 5.73 2.01 6.68
N THR A 97 4.46 1.70 6.74
CA THR A 97 3.61 1.53 5.55
C THR A 97 3.15 2.86 4.97
N ALA A 98 2.64 3.77 5.81
CA ALA A 98 2.01 4.99 5.33
C ALA A 98 3.00 6.13 5.06
N ILE A 99 4.21 6.10 5.63
CA ILE A 99 5.19 7.16 5.49
C ILE A 99 6.43 6.67 4.74
N ARG A 100 7.19 5.74 5.33
CA ARG A 100 8.46 5.29 4.74
C ARG A 100 8.28 4.63 3.38
N HIS A 101 7.33 3.72 3.26
CA HIS A 101 7.06 2.99 2.02
C HIS A 101 6.57 3.91 0.90
N ASN A 102 5.73 4.88 1.22
CA ASN A 102 5.34 5.92 0.25
C ASN A 102 6.53 6.77 -0.21
N GLY A 103 7.44 7.12 0.70
CA GLY A 103 8.68 7.84 0.36
C GLY A 103 9.55 7.05 -0.62
N HIS A 104 9.64 5.73 -0.43
CA HIS A 104 10.34 4.83 -1.34
C HIS A 104 9.76 4.89 -2.76
N HIS A 105 8.46 4.68 -2.92
CA HIS A 105 7.81 4.73 -4.24
C HIS A 105 7.81 6.12 -4.90
N ILE A 106 7.77 7.18 -4.11
CA ILE A 106 7.94 8.54 -4.65
C ILE A 106 9.36 8.69 -5.23
N GLY A 107 10.39 8.19 -4.54
CA GLY A 107 11.77 8.19 -5.04
C GLY A 107 11.91 7.40 -6.35
N GLU A 108 11.31 6.23 -6.44
CA GLU A 108 11.27 5.43 -7.67
C GLU A 108 10.58 6.19 -8.81
N ALA A 109 9.42 6.78 -8.56
CA ALA A 109 8.67 7.55 -9.55
C ALA A 109 9.46 8.76 -10.06
N VAL A 110 10.15 9.49 -9.17
CA VAL A 110 11.03 10.60 -9.54
C VAL A 110 12.19 10.12 -10.41
N THR A 111 12.79 9.00 -10.07
CA THR A 111 13.87 8.38 -10.85
C THR A 111 13.41 8.00 -12.25
N ILE A 112 12.30 7.28 -12.36
CA ILE A 112 11.71 6.87 -13.65
C ILE A 112 11.38 8.11 -14.49
N ARG A 113 10.77 9.12 -13.87
CA ARG A 113 10.46 10.40 -14.55
C ARG A 113 11.73 11.07 -15.10
N GLY A 114 12.81 11.11 -14.32
CA GLY A 114 14.10 11.65 -14.74
C GLY A 114 14.71 10.89 -15.91
N LEU A 115 14.70 9.55 -15.85
CA LEU A 115 15.18 8.68 -16.94
C LEU A 115 14.35 8.84 -18.23
N ALA A 116 13.05 9.10 -18.12
CA ALA A 116 12.17 9.39 -19.25
C ALA A 116 12.29 10.82 -19.81
N GLY A 117 13.17 11.66 -19.26
CA GLY A 117 13.44 13.02 -19.75
C GLY A 117 12.42 14.08 -19.33
N PHE A 118 11.52 13.78 -18.39
CA PHE A 118 10.47 14.73 -17.94
C PHE A 118 10.94 15.72 -16.86
N GLY A 119 12.21 15.71 -16.49
CA GLY A 119 12.71 16.51 -15.36
C GLY A 119 12.18 16.05 -13.99
N LEU A 120 12.72 16.60 -12.92
CA LEU A 120 12.41 16.13 -11.56
C LEU A 120 11.06 16.63 -11.02
N GLY A 121 10.46 17.64 -11.65
CA GLY A 121 9.13 18.14 -11.24
C GLY A 121 9.11 18.91 -9.92
N ILE A 122 10.27 19.45 -9.50
CA ILE A 122 10.45 20.33 -8.34
C ILE A 122 10.73 21.75 -8.79
#